data_1ac1a3a6409c0477034836739f91a569
#
_entry.id   1ac1a3a6409c0477034836739f91a569
#
_cell.length_a   1.000
_cell.length_b   1.000
_cell.length_c   1.000
_cell.angle_alpha   90.00
_cell.angle_beta   90.00
_cell.angle_gamma   90.00
#
_symmetry.space_group_name_H-M   'P 1'
#
loop_
_entity.id
_entity.type
_entity.pdbx_description
1 polymer ?
#
loop_
_entity_poly.entity_id
_entity_poly.type
_entity_poly.pdbx_seq_one_letter_code
_entity_poly.pdbx_strand_id
1 'polypeptide(L)'
;MTFFPENGKSNSKGMLCVNHEFGRNTHVIGKPDPESKDDVRLSQHAHGVSVVALENKGGTWQTVDSPNARRIHVNTPVTFSGPVAGHRLLENKARNPFLGTVNNCSDGETPWGTYLTCEENFNGYFGATGDYARTEARERYGFSENGFFYGWHKFDPRFDLSNGDYANEDNRFGWVVEIDPNDGGQVPVKRTALGRFKHEGAAVTVGRGGRLVVYMGDDQTFDYIYKFVSEDNWKSMRARGLSPLDHGKLYVARFNENGTGDWLEVTHDNPVLAAKFKDQGEVLTYTRLAADALGATPMDRPEWATVAPNGEVYCTLTNNSGREVADAANPRAPNRDGHIIKWLDNDQHTGTRFVWDIFLFAEDTHGTEETFSDPDGLWPDPDGRLFIQTDGGQKDGLNNQMVVADTRTGELRRLFTGVTSDEITGIAVTPDRRTLFINTQHPGNGDPMRTNFPAPHGSGKVPRDTTFVITRKDGGIVGS
;
A
#
# COMPACT_ATOMS: atom_id res chain seq x y z
N MET A 1 -1.02 -5.87 6.26
CA MET A 1 -1.98 -6.35 7.30
C MET A 1 -1.65 -5.80 8.66
N THR A 2 -2.66 -5.60 9.52
CA THR A 2 -2.48 -5.09 10.89
C THR A 2 -3.28 -5.92 11.89
N PHE A 3 -2.67 -6.23 13.03
CA PHE A 3 -3.33 -6.88 14.17
C PHE A 3 -3.79 -5.85 15.19
N PHE A 4 -5.09 -5.81 15.46
CA PHE A 4 -5.72 -4.94 16.45
C PHE A 4 -6.01 -5.75 17.72
N PRO A 5 -5.18 -5.66 18.74
CA PRO A 5 -5.31 -6.46 19.95
C PRO A 5 -6.59 -6.11 20.72
N GLU A 6 -7.28 -7.11 21.27
CA GLU A 6 -8.45 -6.88 22.12
C GLU A 6 -8.07 -5.96 23.28
N ASN A 7 -8.89 -4.92 23.51
CA ASN A 7 -8.64 -3.85 24.49
C ASN A 7 -7.29 -3.11 24.29
N GLY A 8 -6.74 -3.10 23.07
CA GLY A 8 -5.49 -2.42 22.73
C GLY A 8 -4.21 -3.03 23.27
N LYS A 9 -4.24 -4.24 23.86
CA LYS A 9 -3.06 -4.84 24.52
C LYS A 9 -3.02 -6.37 24.61
N SER A 10 -4.02 -7.09 24.14
CA SER A 10 -4.03 -8.55 24.21
C SER A 10 -2.97 -9.17 23.30
N ASN A 11 -2.18 -10.13 23.82
CA ASN A 11 -1.23 -10.90 23.02
C ASN A 11 -1.81 -12.21 22.49
N SER A 12 -3.09 -12.47 22.74
CA SER A 12 -3.71 -13.75 22.40
C SER A 12 -5.08 -13.63 21.72
N LYS A 13 -5.58 -12.41 21.55
CA LYS A 13 -6.89 -12.18 20.95
C LYS A 13 -6.99 -10.80 20.33
N GLY A 14 -7.62 -10.71 19.16
CA GLY A 14 -7.81 -9.44 18.46
C GLY A 14 -8.43 -9.62 17.08
N MET A 15 -8.52 -8.50 16.36
CA MET A 15 -8.92 -8.49 14.96
C MET A 15 -7.67 -8.40 14.08
N LEU A 16 -7.62 -9.18 13.02
CA LEU A 16 -6.61 -9.06 11.97
C LEU A 16 -7.28 -8.53 10.69
N CYS A 17 -6.79 -7.40 10.19
CA CYS A 17 -7.13 -6.90 8.87
C CYS A 17 -6.08 -7.40 7.87
N VAL A 18 -6.54 -8.04 6.78
CA VAL A 18 -5.67 -8.60 5.73
C VAL A 18 -6.14 -8.10 4.39
N ASN A 19 -5.24 -7.48 3.64
CA ASN A 19 -5.48 -7.08 2.27
C ASN A 19 -5.43 -8.29 1.33
N HIS A 20 -6.25 -8.26 0.28
CA HIS A 20 -6.23 -9.17 -0.85
C HIS A 20 -6.04 -8.30 -2.09
N GLU A 21 -4.79 -7.97 -2.34
CA GLU A 21 -4.42 -6.99 -3.35
C GLU A 21 -4.73 -7.49 -4.75
N PHE A 22 -4.23 -8.69 -5.05
CA PHE A 22 -4.06 -9.14 -6.40
C PHE A 22 -4.37 -10.64 -6.51
N GLY A 23 -5.13 -11.02 -7.52
CA GLY A 23 -5.42 -12.42 -7.80
C GLY A 23 -5.63 -12.63 -9.30
N ARG A 24 -4.72 -13.38 -9.96
CA ARG A 24 -4.88 -13.68 -11.38
C ARG A 24 -6.12 -14.52 -11.65
N ASN A 25 -6.80 -14.25 -12.75
CA ASN A 25 -7.97 -15.01 -13.18
C ASN A 25 -7.69 -16.53 -13.24
N THR A 26 -6.50 -16.95 -13.70
CA THR A 26 -6.12 -18.38 -13.73
C THR A 26 -6.13 -19.05 -12.36
N HIS A 27 -5.83 -18.32 -11.29
CA HIS A 27 -5.86 -18.81 -9.90
C HIS A 27 -7.26 -18.72 -9.28
N VAL A 28 -8.05 -17.70 -9.66
CA VAL A 28 -9.35 -17.39 -9.07
C VAL A 28 -10.49 -18.10 -9.78
N ILE A 29 -10.57 -17.99 -11.12
CA ILE A 29 -11.65 -18.51 -11.93
C ILE A 29 -11.24 -19.70 -12.81
N GLY A 30 -9.95 -20.10 -12.77
CA GLY A 30 -9.42 -21.25 -13.50
C GLY A 30 -9.20 -21.04 -15.00
N LYS A 31 -9.29 -19.80 -15.48
CA LYS A 31 -9.11 -19.41 -16.89
C LYS A 31 -8.57 -17.99 -17.00
N PRO A 32 -7.85 -17.64 -18.11
CA PRO A 32 -7.24 -16.31 -18.22
C PRO A 32 -8.26 -15.19 -18.39
N ASP A 33 -9.33 -15.41 -19.16
CA ASP A 33 -10.36 -14.43 -19.45
C ASP A 33 -11.71 -14.83 -18.86
N PRO A 34 -12.49 -13.88 -18.29
CA PRO A 34 -13.86 -14.14 -17.89
C PRO A 34 -14.77 -14.31 -19.12
N GLU A 35 -15.72 -15.25 -19.04
CA GLU A 35 -16.69 -15.55 -20.10
C GLU A 35 -18.12 -15.18 -19.69
N SER A 36 -18.29 -14.75 -18.44
CA SER A 36 -19.59 -14.42 -17.86
C SER A 36 -19.49 -13.34 -16.79
N LYS A 37 -20.63 -12.75 -16.43
CA LYS A 37 -20.76 -11.85 -15.31
C LYS A 37 -20.41 -12.54 -13.98
N ASP A 38 -20.68 -13.84 -13.85
CA ASP A 38 -20.38 -14.59 -12.63
C ASP A 38 -18.87 -14.79 -12.49
N ASP A 39 -18.14 -15.03 -13.59
CA ASP A 39 -16.67 -15.05 -13.56
C ASP A 39 -16.10 -13.72 -13.08
N VAL A 40 -16.60 -12.61 -13.64
CA VAL A 40 -16.19 -11.27 -13.20
C VAL A 40 -16.50 -11.04 -11.71
N ARG A 41 -17.69 -11.46 -11.24
CA ARG A 41 -18.05 -11.37 -9.83
C ARG A 41 -17.11 -12.15 -8.93
N LEU A 42 -16.76 -13.37 -9.31
CA LEU A 42 -15.82 -14.19 -8.56
C LEU A 42 -14.44 -13.54 -8.51
N SER A 43 -13.92 -13.06 -9.66
CA SER A 43 -12.68 -12.30 -9.72
C SER A 43 -12.72 -11.05 -8.84
N GLN A 44 -13.78 -10.24 -8.94
CA GLN A 44 -13.97 -9.03 -8.13
C GLN A 44 -13.98 -9.29 -6.62
N HIS A 45 -14.62 -10.38 -6.19
CA HIS A 45 -14.74 -10.71 -4.76
C HIS A 45 -13.49 -11.38 -4.18
N ALA A 46 -12.53 -11.78 -5.01
CA ALA A 46 -11.24 -12.27 -4.57
C ALA A 46 -10.35 -11.12 -4.02
N HIS A 47 -10.59 -9.89 -4.46
CA HIS A 47 -9.85 -8.69 -4.05
C HIS A 47 -10.49 -7.98 -2.85
N GLY A 48 -9.75 -7.05 -2.22
CA GLY A 48 -10.25 -6.22 -1.14
C GLY A 48 -9.64 -6.53 0.23
N VAL A 49 -10.44 -6.51 1.30
CA VAL A 49 -9.97 -6.66 2.68
C VAL A 49 -10.79 -7.70 3.44
N SER A 50 -10.12 -8.57 4.18
CA SER A 50 -10.74 -9.40 5.22
C SER A 50 -10.49 -8.80 6.60
N VAL A 51 -11.55 -8.66 7.39
CA VAL A 51 -11.48 -8.38 8.82
C VAL A 51 -11.87 -9.65 9.54
N VAL A 52 -10.92 -10.28 10.24
CA VAL A 52 -11.12 -11.58 10.90
C VAL A 52 -10.77 -11.51 12.37
N ALA A 53 -11.54 -12.19 13.21
CA ALA A 53 -11.23 -12.33 14.63
C ALA A 53 -10.30 -13.52 14.86
N LEU A 54 -9.24 -13.32 15.63
CA LEU A 54 -8.24 -14.33 15.97
C LEU A 54 -8.15 -14.53 17.48
N GLU A 55 -7.93 -15.79 17.88
CA GLU A 55 -7.63 -16.17 19.25
C GLU A 55 -6.52 -17.23 19.28
N ASN A 56 -5.54 -17.04 20.17
CA ASN A 56 -4.53 -18.04 20.46
C ASN A 56 -5.03 -18.99 21.54
N LYS A 57 -5.22 -20.26 21.20
CA LYS A 57 -5.63 -21.33 22.14
C LYS A 57 -4.52 -22.36 22.26
N GLY A 58 -3.83 -22.33 23.42
CA GLY A 58 -2.78 -23.30 23.71
C GLY A 58 -1.56 -23.22 22.76
N GLY A 59 -1.22 -22.05 22.29
CA GLY A 59 -0.10 -21.80 21.37
C GLY A 59 -0.48 -21.86 19.88
N THR A 60 -1.74 -22.16 19.56
CA THR A 60 -2.23 -22.19 18.18
C THR A 60 -3.21 -21.06 17.94
N TRP A 61 -2.91 -20.20 16.94
CA TRP A 61 -3.80 -19.17 16.48
C TRP A 61 -4.89 -19.74 15.57
N GLN A 62 -6.12 -19.31 15.79
CA GLN A 62 -7.26 -19.75 14.99
C GLN A 62 -8.27 -18.63 14.82
N THR A 63 -9.01 -18.67 13.73
CA THR A 63 -10.15 -17.78 13.51
C THR A 63 -11.28 -18.15 14.45
N VAL A 64 -11.98 -17.14 14.96
CA VAL A 64 -13.17 -17.30 15.80
C VAL A 64 -14.30 -16.41 15.25
N ASP A 65 -15.54 -16.79 15.57
CA ASP A 65 -16.70 -15.99 15.16
C ASP A 65 -16.71 -14.62 15.85
N SER A 66 -17.06 -13.61 15.08
CA SER A 66 -17.20 -12.23 15.57
C SER A 66 -18.22 -11.49 14.73
N PRO A 67 -19.08 -10.65 15.33
CA PRO A 67 -19.99 -9.78 14.59
C PRO A 67 -19.25 -8.69 13.77
N ASN A 68 -17.98 -8.46 14.07
CA ASN A 68 -17.12 -7.51 13.36
C ASN A 68 -16.38 -8.13 12.16
N ALA A 69 -16.35 -9.47 12.06
CA ALA A 69 -15.70 -10.16 10.96
C ALA A 69 -16.49 -9.93 9.66
N ARG A 70 -15.79 -9.50 8.61
CA ARG A 70 -16.41 -9.20 7.32
C ARG A 70 -15.42 -9.17 6.16
N ARG A 71 -15.98 -9.29 4.94
CA ARG A 71 -15.26 -9.02 3.68
C ARG A 71 -15.68 -7.66 3.14
N ILE A 72 -14.69 -6.90 2.69
CA ILE A 72 -14.84 -5.63 2.00
C ILE A 72 -14.19 -5.80 0.62
N HIS A 73 -14.88 -5.45 -0.44
CA HIS A 73 -14.44 -5.68 -1.82
C HIS A 73 -15.02 -4.61 -2.75
N VAL A 74 -14.70 -4.67 -4.04
CA VAL A 74 -15.05 -3.66 -5.04
C VAL A 74 -16.55 -3.37 -5.22
N ASN A 75 -17.43 -4.22 -4.67
CA ASN A 75 -18.88 -4.04 -4.68
C ASN A 75 -19.45 -3.68 -3.30
N THR A 76 -18.59 -3.45 -2.29
CA THR A 76 -19.01 -2.99 -0.97
C THR A 76 -19.33 -1.50 -1.02
N PRO A 77 -20.47 -1.04 -0.42
CA PRO A 77 -20.72 0.38 -0.27
C PRO A 77 -19.60 1.10 0.50
N VAL A 78 -19.17 2.26 -0.02
CA VAL A 78 -18.18 3.13 0.61
C VAL A 78 -18.66 4.57 0.60
N THR A 79 -18.04 5.42 1.42
CA THR A 79 -18.26 6.87 1.39
C THR A 79 -16.96 7.60 1.07
N PHE A 80 -17.06 8.83 0.63
CA PHE A 80 -15.93 9.74 0.46
C PHE A 80 -16.00 10.83 1.53
N SER A 81 -14.84 11.25 2.02
CA SER A 81 -14.71 12.39 2.94
C SER A 81 -13.47 13.23 2.57
N GLY A 82 -13.39 14.42 3.15
CA GLY A 82 -12.33 15.37 2.83
C GLY A 82 -12.64 16.22 1.58
N PRO A 83 -11.65 16.91 1.01
CA PRO A 83 -11.85 17.97 0.02
C PRO A 83 -12.51 17.53 -1.30
N VAL A 84 -12.43 16.24 -1.67
CA VAL A 84 -13.02 15.74 -2.93
C VAL A 84 -14.41 15.14 -2.71
N ALA A 85 -14.88 15.02 -1.46
CA ALA A 85 -16.23 14.55 -1.17
C ALA A 85 -17.28 15.46 -1.82
N GLY A 86 -18.18 14.87 -2.63
CA GLY A 86 -19.21 15.63 -3.38
C GLY A 86 -18.67 16.42 -4.59
N HIS A 87 -17.40 16.23 -4.93
CA HIS A 87 -16.85 16.91 -6.09
C HIS A 87 -17.34 16.28 -7.41
N ARG A 88 -17.56 17.13 -8.44
CA ARG A 88 -18.04 16.71 -9.78
C ARG A 88 -17.23 15.59 -10.44
N LEU A 89 -15.94 15.46 -10.11
CA LEU A 89 -15.08 14.41 -10.64
C LEU A 89 -15.38 13.01 -10.06
N LEU A 90 -16.23 12.89 -9.05
CA LEU A 90 -16.75 11.61 -8.54
C LEU A 90 -18.15 11.29 -9.06
N GLU A 91 -18.80 12.24 -9.75
CA GLU A 91 -20.16 12.06 -10.27
C GLU A 91 -20.15 11.46 -11.67
N ASN A 92 -21.17 10.66 -11.98
CA ASN A 92 -21.42 10.12 -13.31
C ASN A 92 -22.92 10.14 -13.65
N LYS A 93 -23.27 9.90 -14.91
CA LYS A 93 -24.65 9.90 -15.38
C LYS A 93 -25.47 8.74 -14.83
N ALA A 94 -24.84 7.59 -14.59
CA ALA A 94 -25.49 6.42 -14.03
C ALA A 94 -25.96 6.64 -12.59
N ARG A 95 -25.41 7.63 -11.88
CA ARG A 95 -25.70 7.93 -10.46
C ARG A 95 -25.65 6.68 -9.57
N ASN A 96 -24.75 5.74 -9.93
CA ASN A 96 -24.55 4.55 -9.14
C ASN A 96 -23.93 4.91 -7.78
N PRO A 97 -24.24 4.12 -6.73
CA PRO A 97 -23.62 4.32 -5.41
C PRO A 97 -22.10 4.24 -5.50
N PHE A 98 -21.43 4.87 -4.55
CA PHE A 98 -19.98 4.67 -4.38
C PHE A 98 -19.72 3.28 -3.85
N LEU A 99 -18.93 2.51 -4.58
CA LEU A 99 -18.54 1.15 -4.26
C LEU A 99 -17.02 1.03 -4.36
N GLY A 100 -16.44 0.18 -3.59
CA GLY A 100 -15.00 -0.08 -3.59
C GLY A 100 -14.68 -1.03 -2.45
N THR A 101 -13.54 -1.53 -2.37
CA THR A 101 -12.20 -1.13 -2.76
C THR A 101 -11.53 -2.18 -3.66
N VAL A 102 -10.41 -1.87 -4.27
CA VAL A 102 -9.68 -2.79 -5.14
C VAL A 102 -8.18 -2.53 -5.10
N ASN A 103 -7.39 -3.56 -5.36
CA ASN A 103 -5.92 -3.54 -5.33
C ASN A 103 -5.40 -2.92 -4.02
N ASN A 104 -5.81 -3.52 -2.94
CA ASN A 104 -5.44 -3.10 -1.60
C ASN A 104 -4.05 -3.67 -1.28
N CYS A 105 -3.01 -2.88 -1.47
CA CYS A 105 -1.63 -3.33 -1.29
C CYS A 105 -1.22 -3.27 0.18
N SER A 106 -0.51 -2.27 0.62
CA SER A 106 -0.11 -2.14 2.01
C SER A 106 -1.13 -1.39 2.86
N ASP A 107 -0.76 -1.00 4.05
CA ASP A 107 -1.68 -0.49 5.06
C ASP A 107 -1.07 0.57 5.98
N GLY A 108 -1.89 1.00 6.93
CA GLY A 108 -1.50 1.81 8.07
C GLY A 108 -2.46 1.62 9.22
N GLU A 109 -2.00 1.99 10.41
CA GLU A 109 -2.81 1.98 11.63
C GLU A 109 -2.91 3.39 12.19
N THR A 110 -4.14 3.83 12.46
CA THR A 110 -4.35 5.13 13.10
C THR A 110 -4.19 5.03 14.62
N PRO A 111 -3.79 6.12 15.30
CA PRO A 111 -3.67 6.11 16.75
C PRO A 111 -5.02 6.01 17.49
N TRP A 112 -6.13 5.96 16.79
CA TRP A 112 -7.47 5.69 17.34
C TRP A 112 -8.00 4.29 16.98
N GLY A 113 -7.13 3.42 16.41
CA GLY A 113 -7.42 2.00 16.23
C GLY A 113 -8.24 1.65 14.99
N THR A 114 -8.14 2.43 13.92
CA THR A 114 -8.69 2.08 12.61
C THR A 114 -7.59 1.66 11.63
N TYR A 115 -7.96 0.80 10.69
CA TYR A 115 -7.13 0.31 9.60
C TYR A 115 -7.23 1.22 8.40
N LEU A 116 -6.09 1.53 7.80
CA LEU A 116 -6.00 2.23 6.52
C LEU A 116 -5.54 1.22 5.47
N THR A 117 -6.34 0.96 4.47
CA THR A 117 -5.95 0.14 3.32
C THR A 117 -5.74 1.03 2.10
N CYS A 118 -4.79 0.69 1.27
CA CYS A 118 -4.25 1.56 0.23
C CYS A 118 -4.56 1.00 -1.15
N GLU A 119 -5.30 1.76 -1.98
CA GLU A 119 -5.61 1.38 -3.37
C GLU A 119 -4.42 1.72 -4.26
N GLU A 120 -3.71 0.72 -4.76
CA GLU A 120 -2.47 0.88 -5.54
C GLU A 120 -2.74 0.77 -7.04
N ASN A 121 -2.62 -0.38 -7.68
CA ASN A 121 -2.70 -0.60 -9.13
C ASN A 121 -4.14 -0.60 -9.69
N PHE A 122 -5.02 0.25 -9.17
CA PHE A 122 -6.45 0.33 -9.52
C PHE A 122 -6.72 0.53 -11.01
N ASN A 123 -5.82 1.20 -11.74
CA ASN A 123 -5.95 1.43 -13.18
C ASN A 123 -6.02 0.12 -13.98
N GLY A 124 -5.37 -0.94 -13.51
CA GLY A 124 -5.29 -2.22 -14.17
C GLY A 124 -6.60 -3.00 -14.25
N TYR A 125 -7.61 -2.63 -13.47
CA TYR A 125 -8.93 -3.28 -13.46
C TYR A 125 -9.90 -2.68 -14.47
N PHE A 126 -9.59 -1.50 -15.00
CA PHE A 126 -10.34 -0.85 -16.06
C PHE A 126 -9.86 -1.32 -17.43
N GLY A 127 -10.75 -1.29 -18.40
CA GLY A 127 -10.45 -1.52 -19.81
C GLY A 127 -11.46 -0.77 -20.67
N ALA A 128 -11.53 -1.07 -21.96
CA ALA A 128 -12.47 -0.42 -22.86
C ALA A 128 -13.04 -1.42 -23.88
N THR A 129 -14.35 -1.38 -24.10
CA THR A 129 -15.02 -2.14 -25.15
C THR A 129 -15.13 -1.38 -26.48
N GLY A 130 -14.79 -0.10 -26.46
CA GLY A 130 -14.79 0.81 -27.61
C GLY A 130 -13.85 2.00 -27.39
N ASP A 131 -13.93 2.99 -28.24
CA ASP A 131 -13.12 4.21 -28.13
C ASP A 131 -13.42 4.95 -26.82
N TYR A 132 -12.38 5.38 -26.13
CA TYR A 132 -12.50 6.15 -24.89
C TYR A 132 -11.59 7.40 -24.90
N ALA A 133 -11.95 8.39 -24.09
CA ALA A 133 -11.17 9.62 -23.97
C ALA A 133 -9.82 9.34 -23.30
N ARG A 134 -8.73 9.46 -24.03
CA ARG A 134 -7.35 9.46 -23.54
C ARG A 134 -6.99 10.86 -23.04
N THR A 135 -7.39 11.18 -21.81
CA THR A 135 -7.04 12.44 -21.18
C THR A 135 -5.63 12.37 -20.62
N GLU A 136 -4.97 13.54 -20.47
CA GLU A 136 -3.65 13.65 -19.82
C GLU A 136 -3.62 12.88 -18.47
N ALA A 137 -4.70 12.99 -17.67
CA ALA A 137 -4.82 12.27 -16.42
C ALA A 137 -4.86 10.74 -16.62
N ARG A 138 -5.70 10.23 -17.52
CA ARG A 138 -5.78 8.79 -17.77
C ARG A 138 -4.47 8.20 -18.28
N GLU A 139 -3.78 8.94 -19.17
CA GLU A 139 -2.45 8.53 -19.65
C GLU A 139 -1.43 8.53 -18.52
N ARG A 140 -1.39 9.58 -17.69
CA ARG A 140 -0.47 9.69 -16.54
C ARG A 140 -0.71 8.61 -15.48
N TYR A 141 -1.94 8.16 -15.31
CA TYR A 141 -2.30 7.06 -14.38
C TYR A 141 -2.17 5.67 -15.01
N GLY A 142 -1.81 5.56 -16.28
CA GLY A 142 -1.57 4.31 -16.97
C GLY A 142 -2.83 3.51 -17.32
N PHE A 143 -3.97 4.18 -17.52
CA PHE A 143 -5.17 3.52 -18.02
C PHE A 143 -5.00 3.07 -19.47
N SER A 144 -5.42 1.86 -19.79
CA SER A 144 -5.28 1.26 -21.10
C SER A 144 -6.53 0.48 -21.52
N GLU A 145 -6.62 0.12 -22.80
CA GLU A 145 -7.73 -0.65 -23.35
C GLU A 145 -7.97 -1.99 -22.67
N ASN A 146 -6.90 -2.67 -22.25
CA ASN A 146 -6.98 -4.01 -21.67
C ASN A 146 -6.72 -4.04 -20.17
N GLY A 147 -6.32 -2.92 -19.55
CA GLY A 147 -5.85 -2.88 -18.18
C GLY A 147 -4.75 -3.93 -17.94
N PHE A 148 -4.86 -4.68 -16.86
CA PHE A 148 -3.99 -5.83 -16.55
C PHE A 148 -4.63 -7.18 -16.95
N PHE A 149 -5.47 -7.17 -17.98
CA PHE A 149 -6.15 -8.33 -18.53
C PHE A 149 -7.16 -9.04 -17.62
N TYR A 150 -7.68 -8.35 -16.60
CA TYR A 150 -8.77 -8.90 -15.77
C TYR A 150 -10.09 -9.06 -16.52
N GLY A 151 -10.33 -8.26 -17.57
CA GLY A 151 -11.51 -8.35 -18.41
C GLY A 151 -12.83 -7.93 -17.75
N TRP A 152 -12.79 -7.25 -16.60
CA TRP A 152 -14.00 -6.82 -15.88
C TRP A 152 -14.89 -5.90 -16.71
N HIS A 153 -14.31 -5.01 -17.50
CA HIS A 153 -15.00 -4.08 -18.40
C HIS A 153 -15.94 -4.78 -19.42
N LYS A 154 -15.68 -6.06 -19.72
CA LYS A 154 -16.51 -6.83 -20.66
C LYS A 154 -17.90 -7.16 -20.10
N PHE A 155 -18.06 -7.21 -18.78
CA PHE A 155 -19.28 -7.66 -18.09
C PHE A 155 -19.75 -6.74 -16.94
N ASP A 156 -18.94 -5.78 -16.52
CA ASP A 156 -19.30 -4.76 -15.53
C ASP A 156 -19.05 -3.36 -16.14
N PRO A 157 -20.11 -2.61 -16.50
CA PRO A 157 -19.98 -1.34 -17.21
C PRO A 157 -19.29 -0.25 -16.40
N ARG A 158 -19.14 -0.41 -15.07
CA ARG A 158 -18.39 0.50 -14.21
C ARG A 158 -16.91 0.55 -14.58
N PHE A 159 -16.36 -0.57 -15.07
CA PHE A 159 -14.93 -0.71 -15.41
C PHE A 159 -14.65 -0.49 -16.90
N ASP A 160 -15.67 -0.11 -17.68
CA ASP A 160 -15.53 0.21 -19.10
C ASP A 160 -15.32 1.72 -19.30
N LEU A 161 -14.07 2.09 -19.63
CA LEU A 161 -13.66 3.48 -19.87
C LEU A 161 -14.38 4.13 -21.07
N SER A 162 -14.94 3.31 -21.99
CA SER A 162 -15.70 3.79 -23.13
C SER A 162 -17.18 4.08 -22.80
N ASN A 163 -17.65 3.63 -21.63
CA ASN A 163 -19.04 3.82 -21.22
C ASN A 163 -19.26 5.21 -20.62
N GLY A 164 -19.84 6.12 -21.41
CA GLY A 164 -20.09 7.51 -21.00
C GLY A 164 -21.07 7.69 -19.83
N ASP A 165 -21.87 6.68 -19.48
CA ASP A 165 -22.75 6.75 -18.32
C ASP A 165 -21.99 6.58 -17.01
N TYR A 166 -20.84 5.90 -17.05
CA TYR A 166 -19.94 5.69 -15.92
C TYR A 166 -18.66 6.56 -16.02
N ALA A 167 -18.69 7.65 -16.79
CA ALA A 167 -17.62 8.62 -16.81
C ALA A 167 -17.27 9.05 -15.36
N ASN A 168 -15.98 9.18 -15.04
CA ASN A 168 -15.44 9.43 -13.71
C ASN A 168 -15.50 8.24 -12.70
N GLU A 169 -15.98 7.06 -13.08
CA GLU A 169 -15.86 5.91 -12.18
C GLU A 169 -14.40 5.58 -11.86
N ASP A 170 -13.50 5.78 -12.82
CA ASP A 170 -12.05 5.64 -12.66
C ASP A 170 -11.44 6.58 -11.60
N ASN A 171 -12.05 7.76 -11.37
CA ASN A 171 -11.63 8.69 -10.32
C ASN A 171 -12.05 8.26 -8.90
N ARG A 172 -12.92 7.27 -8.79
CA ARG A 172 -13.40 6.76 -7.50
C ARG A 172 -12.42 5.79 -6.83
N PHE A 173 -11.33 5.43 -7.51
CA PHE A 173 -10.29 4.52 -7.04
C PHE A 173 -8.92 5.21 -7.00
N GLY A 174 -7.99 4.65 -6.22
CA GLY A 174 -6.67 5.21 -5.99
C GLY A 174 -6.61 6.08 -4.72
N TRP A 175 -7.36 5.71 -3.70
CA TRP A 175 -7.48 6.42 -2.43
C TRP A 175 -7.08 5.54 -1.25
N VAL A 176 -6.71 6.16 -0.13
CA VAL A 176 -6.62 5.46 1.16
C VAL A 176 -8.02 5.28 1.73
N VAL A 177 -8.33 4.07 2.19
CA VAL A 177 -9.65 3.69 2.71
C VAL A 177 -9.56 3.34 4.18
N GLU A 178 -10.30 4.05 5.04
CA GLU A 178 -10.34 3.80 6.47
C GLU A 178 -11.45 2.82 6.84
N ILE A 179 -11.09 1.80 7.62
CA ILE A 179 -11.96 0.71 8.09
C ILE A 179 -11.82 0.60 9.60
N ASP A 180 -12.93 0.59 10.34
CA ASP A 180 -12.92 0.27 11.77
C ASP A 180 -13.03 -1.26 11.95
N PRO A 181 -11.97 -1.95 12.42
CA PRO A 181 -12.01 -3.40 12.61
C PRO A 181 -12.93 -3.84 13.75
N ASN A 182 -13.29 -2.92 14.65
CA ASN A 182 -14.10 -3.19 15.83
C ASN A 182 -15.56 -2.77 15.67
N ASP A 183 -15.96 -2.24 14.51
CA ASP A 183 -17.36 -1.92 14.16
C ASP A 183 -17.76 -2.60 12.85
N GLY A 184 -18.41 -3.74 12.95
CA GLY A 184 -18.90 -4.52 11.80
C GLY A 184 -19.94 -3.80 10.94
N GLY A 185 -20.58 -2.75 11.45
CA GLY A 185 -21.53 -1.90 10.74
C GLY A 185 -20.93 -0.66 10.08
N GLN A 186 -19.66 -0.34 10.35
CA GLN A 186 -19.02 0.83 9.76
C GLN A 186 -18.87 0.68 8.24
N VAL A 187 -19.36 1.70 7.51
CA VAL A 187 -19.15 1.84 6.07
C VAL A 187 -17.73 2.38 5.84
N PRO A 188 -16.87 1.70 5.04
CA PRO A 188 -15.51 2.18 4.77
C PRO A 188 -15.49 3.58 4.15
N VAL A 189 -14.49 4.39 4.50
CA VAL A 189 -14.40 5.79 4.11
C VAL A 189 -13.13 6.05 3.30
N LYS A 190 -13.26 6.56 2.07
CA LYS A 190 -12.13 7.02 1.25
C LYS A 190 -11.70 8.41 1.68
N ARG A 191 -10.45 8.56 2.14
CA ARG A 191 -9.89 9.77 2.76
C ARG A 191 -9.18 10.64 1.72
N THR A 192 -9.91 11.57 1.11
CA THR A 192 -9.46 12.27 -0.09
C THR A 192 -8.41 13.37 0.14
N ALA A 193 -8.21 13.82 1.37
CA ALA A 193 -7.14 14.77 1.68
C ALA A 193 -5.72 14.17 1.54
N LEU A 194 -5.62 12.83 1.49
CA LEU A 194 -4.36 12.12 1.27
C LEU A 194 -3.93 12.08 -0.20
N GLY A 195 -4.73 12.65 -1.12
CA GLY A 195 -4.46 12.65 -2.56
C GLY A 195 -4.84 11.34 -3.25
N ARG A 196 -4.89 11.36 -4.59
CA ARG A 196 -5.14 10.19 -5.42
C ARG A 196 -3.90 9.82 -6.22
N PHE A 197 -3.37 8.64 -5.96
CA PHE A 197 -2.25 8.03 -6.68
C PHE A 197 -2.24 6.52 -6.42
N LYS A 198 -1.23 5.79 -6.87
CA LYS A 198 -1.09 4.36 -6.56
C LYS A 198 -0.51 4.20 -5.16
N HIS A 199 -1.38 4.27 -4.16
CA HIS A 199 -0.99 4.19 -2.76
C HIS A 199 -0.44 2.81 -2.44
N GLU A 200 0.86 2.73 -2.23
CA GLU A 200 1.48 1.51 -1.73
C GLU A 200 1.12 1.30 -0.26
N GLY A 201 1.39 2.26 0.60
CA GLY A 201 1.10 2.21 2.03
C GLY A 201 0.75 3.56 2.63
N ALA A 202 0.43 3.56 3.93
CA ALA A 202 0.07 4.76 4.69
C ALA A 202 0.71 4.71 6.09
N ALA A 203 2.02 4.97 6.18
CA ALA A 203 2.76 4.94 7.44
C ALA A 203 2.38 6.11 8.35
N VAL A 204 1.66 5.82 9.41
CA VAL A 204 1.10 6.81 10.34
C VAL A 204 2.04 7.06 11.52
N THR A 205 2.26 8.33 11.84
CA THR A 205 2.94 8.75 13.07
C THR A 205 2.28 9.98 13.66
N VAL A 206 2.69 10.33 14.89
CA VAL A 206 2.21 11.54 15.58
C VAL A 206 3.38 12.50 15.74
N GLY A 207 3.29 13.62 15.06
CA GLY A 207 4.31 14.66 15.06
C GLY A 207 4.10 15.73 16.13
N ARG A 208 4.84 16.84 15.98
CA ARG A 208 4.81 17.99 16.90
C ARG A 208 3.39 18.50 17.12
N GLY A 209 3.06 18.79 18.36
CA GLY A 209 1.74 19.26 18.76
C GLY A 209 0.64 18.21 18.71
N GLY A 210 0.99 16.94 18.56
CA GLY A 210 0.02 15.83 18.41
C GLY A 210 -0.69 15.82 17.06
N ARG A 211 -0.10 16.42 16.03
CA ARG A 211 -0.62 16.37 14.66
C ARG A 211 -0.38 14.99 14.06
N LEU A 212 -1.37 14.48 13.33
CA LEU A 212 -1.22 13.25 12.58
C LEU A 212 -0.33 13.50 11.37
N VAL A 213 0.58 12.58 11.11
CA VAL A 213 1.42 12.58 9.90
C VAL A 213 1.29 11.23 9.22
N VAL A 214 1.18 11.22 7.89
CA VAL A 214 1.11 10.00 7.08
C VAL A 214 2.13 10.11 5.95
N TYR A 215 3.05 9.14 5.86
CA TYR A 215 3.97 9.01 4.75
C TYR A 215 3.47 7.92 3.79
N MET A 216 3.60 8.15 2.48
CA MET A 216 3.01 7.31 1.44
C MET A 216 3.93 7.22 0.25
N GLY A 217 4.12 6.01 -0.29
CA GLY A 217 4.77 5.76 -1.58
C GLY A 217 3.73 5.72 -2.71
N ASP A 218 4.12 6.14 -3.90
CA ASP A 218 3.37 5.99 -5.14
C ASP A 218 4.08 4.97 -6.02
N ASP A 219 3.66 3.69 -5.97
CA ASP A 219 4.39 2.62 -6.64
C ASP A 219 4.26 2.67 -8.15
N GLN A 220 5.21 3.33 -8.72
CA GLN A 220 5.53 3.29 -10.14
C GLN A 220 6.92 3.88 -10.38
N THR A 221 7.62 3.37 -11.39
CA THR A 221 8.89 3.98 -11.83
C THR A 221 8.69 5.45 -12.15
N PHE A 222 9.57 6.29 -11.58
CA PHE A 222 9.56 7.75 -11.72
C PHE A 222 8.40 8.47 -11.03
N ASP A 223 7.68 7.81 -10.11
CA ASP A 223 6.69 8.44 -9.25
C ASP A 223 7.27 8.83 -7.87
N TYR A 224 6.46 9.23 -6.92
CA TYR A 224 6.87 10.14 -5.86
C TYR A 224 6.61 9.60 -4.46
N ILE A 225 7.27 10.23 -3.48
CA ILE A 225 6.99 10.05 -2.05
C ILE A 225 6.17 11.23 -1.57
N TYR A 226 5.10 10.96 -0.82
CA TYR A 226 4.19 11.96 -0.29
C TYR A 226 4.15 11.97 1.23
N LYS A 227 3.76 13.12 1.78
CA LYS A 227 3.51 13.30 3.21
C LYS A 227 2.21 14.09 3.42
N PHE A 228 1.35 13.61 4.31
CA PHE A 228 0.20 14.37 4.80
C PHE A 228 0.43 14.77 6.25
N VAL A 229 0.00 15.98 6.63
CA VAL A 229 0.05 16.49 8.02
C VAL A 229 -1.30 17.08 8.39
N SER A 230 -1.93 16.58 9.46
CA SER A 230 -3.23 17.10 9.91
C SER A 230 -3.14 18.57 10.35
N GLU A 231 -4.25 19.28 10.24
CA GLU A 231 -4.36 20.70 10.56
C GLU A 231 -4.09 20.99 12.05
N ASP A 232 -4.54 20.09 12.95
CA ASP A 232 -4.48 20.28 14.40
C ASP A 232 -4.16 18.93 15.09
N ASN A 233 -4.06 18.97 16.42
CA ASN A 233 -3.92 17.79 17.26
C ASN A 233 -5.04 16.78 17.00
N TRP A 234 -4.69 15.54 16.70
CA TRP A 234 -5.64 14.52 16.30
C TRP A 234 -6.72 14.22 17.35
N LYS A 235 -6.35 14.26 18.65
CA LYS A 235 -7.31 14.05 19.76
C LYS A 235 -8.33 15.17 19.84
N SER A 236 -7.84 16.43 19.69
CA SER A 236 -8.71 17.61 19.68
C SER A 236 -9.66 17.59 18.47
N MET A 237 -9.18 17.19 17.29
CA MET A 237 -10.03 17.08 16.09
C MET A 237 -11.12 16.05 16.30
N ARG A 238 -10.76 14.84 16.74
CA ARG A 238 -11.75 13.77 17.00
C ARG A 238 -12.76 14.16 18.09
N ALA A 239 -12.33 14.84 19.14
CA ALA A 239 -13.23 15.35 20.17
C ALA A 239 -14.25 16.37 19.65
N ARG A 240 -13.94 17.05 18.54
CA ARG A 240 -14.85 17.96 17.80
C ARG A 240 -15.68 17.25 16.72
N GLY A 241 -15.55 15.92 16.57
CA GLY A 241 -16.20 15.14 15.52
C GLY A 241 -15.57 15.28 14.13
N LEU A 242 -14.33 15.78 14.05
CA LEU A 242 -13.59 15.92 12.82
C LEU A 242 -12.63 14.73 12.65
N SER A 243 -12.45 14.27 11.41
CA SER A 243 -11.40 13.31 11.09
C SER A 243 -10.08 14.03 10.84
N PRO A 244 -8.99 13.65 11.55
CA PRO A 244 -7.65 14.16 11.24
C PRO A 244 -7.17 13.85 9.82
N LEU A 245 -7.75 12.85 9.15
CA LEU A 245 -7.43 12.45 7.78
C LEU A 245 -8.17 13.25 6.70
N ASP A 246 -9.09 14.15 7.09
CA ASP A 246 -9.87 14.98 6.15
C ASP A 246 -9.40 16.44 6.12
N HIS A 247 -8.71 16.87 7.17
CA HIS A 247 -8.29 18.26 7.36
C HIS A 247 -6.80 18.33 7.60
N GLY A 248 -6.06 18.84 6.63
CA GLY A 248 -4.60 18.94 6.69
C GLY A 248 -4.00 19.33 5.35
N LYS A 249 -2.71 19.17 5.24
CA LYS A 249 -1.92 19.52 4.05
C LYS A 249 -1.20 18.31 3.51
N LEU A 250 -1.31 18.11 2.19
CA LEU A 250 -0.55 17.13 1.44
C LEU A 250 0.71 17.77 0.88
N TYR A 251 1.81 17.03 0.90
CA TYR A 251 3.10 17.43 0.35
C TYR A 251 3.67 16.32 -0.51
N VAL A 252 4.53 16.69 -1.46
CA VAL A 252 5.36 15.78 -2.25
C VAL A 252 6.83 16.08 -2.02
N ALA A 253 7.68 15.05 -2.01
CA ALA A 253 9.10 15.18 -1.70
C ALA A 253 9.93 15.69 -2.87
N ARG A 254 10.88 16.59 -2.58
CA ARG A 254 12.00 16.93 -3.45
C ARG A 254 13.30 16.67 -2.71
N PHE A 255 14.10 15.74 -3.22
CA PHE A 255 15.42 15.39 -2.69
C PHE A 255 16.49 16.24 -3.38
N ASN A 256 17.32 16.93 -2.60
CA ASN A 256 18.38 17.78 -3.09
C ASN A 256 19.72 17.03 -3.07
N GLU A 257 20.64 17.35 -3.99
CA GLU A 257 21.96 16.71 -4.14
C GLU A 257 22.84 16.76 -2.88
N ASN A 258 22.58 17.71 -1.98
CA ASN A 258 23.38 17.95 -0.79
C ASN A 258 22.87 17.17 0.47
N GLY A 259 22.01 16.16 0.31
CA GLY A 259 21.46 15.39 1.41
C GLY A 259 20.33 16.09 2.19
N THR A 260 19.84 17.24 1.70
CA THR A 260 18.64 17.89 2.24
C THR A 260 17.42 17.60 1.34
N GLY A 261 16.23 17.87 1.84
CA GLY A 261 15.02 17.78 1.03
C GLY A 261 13.96 18.79 1.47
N ASP A 262 13.02 19.02 0.57
CA ASP A 262 11.88 19.92 0.76
C ASP A 262 10.57 19.16 0.56
N TRP A 263 9.58 19.42 1.41
CA TRP A 263 8.21 19.01 1.24
C TRP A 263 7.44 20.14 0.52
N LEU A 264 7.10 19.90 -0.75
CA LEU A 264 6.38 20.85 -1.61
C LEU A 264 4.88 20.68 -1.38
N GLU A 265 4.18 21.72 -0.94
CA GLU A 265 2.76 21.66 -0.63
C GLU A 265 1.91 21.47 -1.90
N VAL A 266 1.06 20.47 -1.92
CA VAL A 266 0.14 20.12 -3.03
C VAL A 266 -1.18 20.85 -2.81
N THR A 267 -1.18 22.15 -3.08
CA THR A 267 -2.32 23.04 -2.83
C THR A 267 -2.66 23.90 -4.03
N HIS A 268 -3.95 24.12 -4.25
CA HIS A 268 -4.43 25.04 -5.30
C HIS A 268 -4.03 26.50 -5.03
N ASP A 269 -3.65 26.85 -3.80
CA ASP A 269 -3.09 28.19 -3.49
C ASP A 269 -1.71 28.42 -4.14
N ASN A 270 -1.04 27.36 -4.57
CA ASN A 270 0.21 27.47 -5.32
C ASN A 270 -0.08 27.98 -6.75
N PRO A 271 0.52 29.11 -7.20
CA PRO A 271 0.26 29.67 -8.53
C PRO A 271 0.49 28.69 -9.70
N VAL A 272 1.45 27.77 -9.57
CA VAL A 272 1.73 26.75 -10.60
C VAL A 272 0.54 25.80 -10.73
N LEU A 273 -0.02 25.36 -9.59
CA LEU A 273 -1.17 24.45 -9.58
C LEU A 273 -2.47 25.18 -9.93
N ALA A 274 -2.66 26.42 -9.48
CA ALA A 274 -3.81 27.24 -9.84
C ALA A 274 -3.88 27.56 -11.34
N ALA A 275 -2.75 27.59 -12.03
CA ALA A 275 -2.71 27.76 -13.49
C ALA A 275 -3.14 26.49 -14.25
N LYS A 276 -3.00 25.30 -13.65
CA LYS A 276 -3.28 24.00 -14.30
C LYS A 276 -4.62 23.40 -13.86
N PHE A 277 -5.04 23.60 -12.62
CA PHE A 277 -6.23 23.01 -12.02
C PHE A 277 -7.25 24.08 -11.62
N LYS A 278 -8.54 23.73 -11.56
CA LYS A 278 -9.61 24.68 -11.26
C LYS A 278 -9.81 24.91 -9.76
N ASP A 279 -9.52 23.90 -8.95
CA ASP A 279 -9.75 23.91 -7.52
C ASP A 279 -8.93 22.82 -6.82
N GLN A 280 -8.98 22.78 -5.47
CA GLN A 280 -8.27 21.79 -4.68
C GLN A 280 -8.77 20.36 -4.94
N GLY A 281 -10.03 20.17 -5.31
CA GLY A 281 -10.58 18.85 -5.65
C GLY A 281 -9.93 18.28 -6.92
N GLU A 282 -9.68 19.11 -7.93
CA GLU A 282 -8.91 18.69 -9.12
C GLU A 282 -7.45 18.38 -8.78
N VAL A 283 -6.79 19.22 -7.96
CA VAL A 283 -5.40 18.98 -7.51
C VAL A 283 -5.28 17.63 -6.84
N LEU A 284 -6.18 17.28 -5.91
CA LEU A 284 -6.13 16.02 -5.16
C LEU A 284 -6.61 14.81 -5.98
N THR A 285 -7.48 15.01 -6.97
CA THR A 285 -7.90 13.93 -7.89
C THR A 285 -6.81 13.62 -8.91
N TYR A 286 -6.02 14.62 -9.29
CA TYR A 286 -4.93 14.51 -10.25
C TYR A 286 -3.56 14.75 -9.59
N THR A 287 -3.35 14.18 -8.41
CA THR A 287 -2.18 14.41 -7.54
C THR A 287 -0.85 14.16 -8.27
N ARG A 288 -0.74 13.13 -9.11
CA ARG A 288 0.46 12.88 -9.92
C ARG A 288 0.80 14.04 -10.84
N LEU A 289 -0.19 14.57 -11.56
CA LEU A 289 0.00 15.73 -12.42
C LEU A 289 0.36 17.00 -11.62
N ALA A 290 -0.12 17.13 -10.40
CA ALA A 290 0.25 18.22 -9.50
C ALA A 290 1.70 18.08 -9.03
N ALA A 291 2.14 16.87 -8.68
CA ALA A 291 3.52 16.59 -8.30
C ALA A 291 4.51 16.82 -9.45
N ASP A 292 4.15 16.39 -10.69
CA ASP A 292 4.90 16.68 -11.91
C ASP A 292 5.10 18.20 -12.08
N ALA A 293 4.04 18.98 -11.92
CA ALA A 293 4.07 20.43 -12.07
C ALA A 293 4.90 21.15 -10.99
N LEU A 294 4.98 20.59 -9.79
CA LEU A 294 5.79 21.09 -8.68
C LEU A 294 7.28 20.74 -8.80
N GLY A 295 7.66 19.83 -9.68
CA GLY A 295 9.04 19.37 -9.83
C GLY A 295 9.51 18.51 -8.66
N ALA A 296 8.67 17.58 -8.22
CA ALA A 296 9.04 16.54 -7.27
C ALA A 296 10.16 15.65 -7.81
N THR A 297 10.91 14.96 -6.94
CA THR A 297 11.98 14.04 -7.37
C THR A 297 11.41 12.70 -7.80
N PRO A 298 11.59 12.28 -9.07
CA PRO A 298 11.14 10.98 -9.55
C PRO A 298 11.97 9.85 -8.94
N MET A 299 11.31 8.89 -8.28
CA MET A 299 11.93 7.81 -7.54
C MET A 299 11.86 6.47 -8.28
N ASP A 300 12.55 5.46 -7.76
CA ASP A 300 12.63 4.10 -8.32
C ASP A 300 11.60 3.16 -7.70
N ARG A 301 10.29 3.39 -7.97
CA ARG A 301 9.17 2.66 -7.37
C ARG A 301 9.16 2.80 -5.85
N PRO A 302 8.65 3.93 -5.30
CA PRO A 302 8.46 4.07 -3.85
C PRO A 302 7.35 3.14 -3.36
N GLU A 303 7.75 2.13 -2.62
CA GLU A 303 6.85 1.14 -2.04
C GLU A 303 6.49 1.50 -0.59
N TRP A 304 6.83 0.64 0.37
CA TRP A 304 6.49 0.89 1.77
C TRP A 304 7.33 1.99 2.38
N ALA A 305 6.66 2.93 3.03
CA ALA A 305 7.29 3.81 4.01
C ALA A 305 7.03 3.30 5.43
N THR A 306 7.95 3.58 6.36
CA THR A 306 7.76 3.25 7.77
C THR A 306 8.50 4.23 8.66
N VAL A 307 8.02 4.43 9.91
CA VAL A 307 8.61 5.38 10.87
C VAL A 307 9.19 4.62 12.04
N ALA A 308 10.51 4.69 12.20
CA ALA A 308 11.20 4.07 13.30
C ALA A 308 11.02 4.84 14.63
N PRO A 309 11.20 4.19 15.78
CA PRO A 309 11.03 4.83 17.10
C PRO A 309 11.94 6.04 17.38
N ASN A 310 13.08 6.12 16.68
CA ASN A 310 13.99 7.27 16.75
C ASN A 310 13.55 8.47 15.89
N GLY A 311 12.44 8.33 15.16
CA GLY A 311 11.87 9.34 14.25
C GLY A 311 12.44 9.31 12.84
N GLU A 312 13.39 8.44 12.51
CA GLU A 312 13.79 8.20 11.11
C GLU A 312 12.65 7.55 10.34
N VAL A 313 12.46 7.97 9.11
CA VAL A 313 11.52 7.37 8.16
C VAL A 313 12.34 6.61 7.13
N TYR A 314 11.93 5.41 6.81
CA TYR A 314 12.54 4.57 5.78
C TYR A 314 11.52 4.36 4.66
N CYS A 315 12.01 4.29 3.42
CA CYS A 315 11.17 3.93 2.27
C CYS A 315 11.96 3.00 1.35
N THR A 316 11.33 1.92 0.92
CA THR A 316 11.87 1.03 -0.11
C THR A 316 11.68 1.66 -1.48
N LEU A 317 12.72 1.51 -2.31
CA LEU A 317 12.73 1.87 -3.71
C LEU A 317 13.08 0.58 -4.46
N THR A 318 12.07 -0.14 -4.90
CA THR A 318 12.16 -1.56 -5.23
C THR A 318 13.05 -1.84 -6.42
N ASN A 319 12.88 -1.12 -7.51
CA ASN A 319 13.77 -1.18 -8.68
C ASN A 319 13.38 -0.15 -9.75
N ASN A 320 14.27 0.10 -10.70
CA ASN A 320 13.97 0.84 -11.92
C ASN A 320 14.98 0.47 -13.03
N SER A 321 14.68 -0.57 -13.76
CA SER A 321 15.52 -0.99 -14.90
C SER A 321 15.49 0.00 -16.07
N GLY A 322 14.54 0.94 -16.10
CA GLY A 322 14.39 1.98 -17.09
C GLY A 322 15.10 3.30 -16.74
N ARG A 323 15.73 3.42 -15.58
CA ARG A 323 16.50 4.61 -15.23
C ARG A 323 17.77 4.68 -16.06
N GLU A 324 17.90 5.73 -16.85
CA GLU A 324 19.08 5.98 -17.70
C GLU A 324 20.03 7.01 -17.07
N VAL A 325 19.51 7.92 -16.26
CA VAL A 325 20.28 8.99 -15.62
C VAL A 325 20.11 8.91 -14.11
N ALA A 326 21.24 8.75 -13.43
CA ALA A 326 21.29 8.75 -11.97
C ALA A 326 21.11 10.18 -11.41
N ASP A 327 20.53 10.26 -10.21
CA ASP A 327 20.52 11.45 -9.37
C ASP A 327 20.96 11.08 -7.94
N ALA A 328 21.05 12.06 -7.04
CA ALA A 328 21.56 11.80 -5.71
C ALA A 328 20.70 10.81 -4.91
N ALA A 329 19.38 10.85 -5.06
CA ALA A 329 18.45 9.96 -4.37
C ALA A 329 18.30 8.59 -5.06
N ASN A 330 18.66 8.52 -6.35
CA ASN A 330 18.61 7.31 -7.19
C ASN A 330 19.95 7.16 -7.93
N PRO A 331 21.04 6.79 -7.22
CA PRO A 331 22.40 6.90 -7.78
C PRO A 331 22.80 5.74 -8.70
N ARG A 332 21.93 4.74 -8.88
CA ARG A 332 22.15 3.62 -9.80
C ARG A 332 21.26 3.73 -11.02
N ALA A 333 21.87 3.67 -12.20
CA ALA A 333 21.18 3.75 -13.48
C ALA A 333 21.77 2.73 -14.47
N PRO A 334 21.07 1.62 -14.73
CA PRO A 334 19.77 1.19 -14.16
C PRO A 334 19.89 0.74 -12.70
N ASN A 335 18.82 0.93 -11.93
CA ASN A 335 18.66 0.35 -10.59
C ASN A 335 17.84 -0.95 -10.70
N ARG A 336 18.51 -2.09 -10.73
CA ARG A 336 17.86 -3.39 -10.98
C ARG A 336 17.43 -4.13 -9.73
N ASP A 337 18.05 -3.82 -8.61
CA ASP A 337 17.93 -4.59 -7.39
C ASP A 337 17.37 -3.78 -6.21
N GLY A 338 17.20 -2.47 -6.43
CA GLY A 338 16.59 -1.57 -5.46
C GLY A 338 17.51 -1.09 -4.35
N HIS A 339 16.95 -0.18 -3.54
CA HIS A 339 17.62 0.38 -2.36
C HIS A 339 16.60 0.87 -1.35
N ILE A 340 17.07 1.21 -0.16
CA ILE A 340 16.25 1.80 0.90
C ILE A 340 16.81 3.18 1.20
N ILE A 341 15.96 4.21 1.06
CA ILE A 341 16.27 5.58 1.46
C ILE A 341 15.72 5.85 2.84
N LYS A 342 16.39 6.74 3.60
CA LYS A 342 15.90 7.18 4.91
C LYS A 342 16.00 8.68 5.04
N TRP A 343 15.13 9.25 5.87
CA TRP A 343 15.17 10.69 6.19
C TRP A 343 14.70 10.98 7.61
N LEU A 344 15.09 12.15 8.07
CA LEU A 344 14.61 12.73 9.33
C LEU A 344 14.00 14.10 9.04
N ASP A 345 12.71 14.22 9.29
CA ASP A 345 11.98 15.48 9.13
C ASP A 345 12.32 16.45 10.27
N ASN A 346 12.39 17.73 9.93
CA ASN A 346 12.42 18.78 10.93
C ASN A 346 11.06 18.90 11.67
N ASP A 347 11.05 19.60 12.81
CA ASP A 347 9.87 19.85 13.64
C ASP A 347 9.07 18.57 13.98
N GLN A 348 9.78 17.47 14.26
CA GLN A 348 9.15 16.21 14.65
C GLN A 348 8.05 15.81 13.63
N HIS A 349 8.43 15.60 12.39
CA HIS A 349 7.59 15.21 11.24
C HIS A 349 6.66 16.30 10.67
N THR A 350 6.44 17.43 11.35
CA THR A 350 5.46 18.45 10.90
C THR A 350 6.06 19.58 10.08
N GLY A 351 7.39 19.61 9.92
CA GLY A 351 8.08 20.63 9.13
C GLY A 351 8.03 20.38 7.63
N THR A 352 8.60 21.33 6.88
CA THR A 352 8.63 21.27 5.40
C THR A 352 10.01 21.00 4.84
N ARG A 353 10.96 20.59 5.69
CA ARG A 353 12.32 20.21 5.29
C ARG A 353 12.73 18.93 5.98
N PHE A 354 13.65 18.20 5.36
CA PHE A 354 14.24 17.00 5.91
C PHE A 354 15.72 16.88 5.53
N VAL A 355 16.43 16.03 6.23
CA VAL A 355 17.75 15.53 5.84
C VAL A 355 17.62 14.05 5.52
N TRP A 356 18.33 13.57 4.52
CA TRP A 356 18.18 12.21 4.02
C TRP A 356 19.52 11.59 3.66
N ASP A 357 19.53 10.25 3.62
CA ASP A 357 20.65 9.43 3.20
C ASP A 357 20.12 8.10 2.64
N ILE A 358 20.96 7.36 1.95
CA ILE A 358 20.66 6.00 1.54
C ILE A 358 21.06 5.06 2.68
N PHE A 359 20.11 4.23 3.11
CA PHE A 359 20.35 3.27 4.17
C PHE A 359 21.07 2.02 3.66
N LEU A 360 20.63 1.49 2.51
CA LEU A 360 21.10 0.20 1.99
C LEU A 360 20.86 0.11 0.49
N PHE A 361 21.85 -0.42 -0.25
CA PHE A 361 21.66 -0.92 -1.62
C PHE A 361 21.52 -2.44 -1.59
N ALA A 362 20.45 -2.99 -2.15
CA ALA A 362 20.27 -4.44 -2.20
C ALA A 362 21.38 -5.13 -3.00
N GLU A 363 21.83 -4.53 -4.11
CA GLU A 363 22.94 -5.05 -4.93
C GLU A 363 24.23 -5.25 -4.14
N ASP A 364 24.52 -4.45 -3.10
CA ASP A 364 25.72 -4.58 -2.27
C ASP A 364 25.72 -5.84 -1.39
N THR A 365 24.57 -6.51 -1.26
CA THR A 365 24.42 -7.77 -0.52
C THR A 365 24.72 -9.00 -1.38
N HIS A 366 24.87 -8.83 -2.71
CA HIS A 366 25.05 -9.96 -3.62
C HIS A 366 26.34 -10.71 -3.34
N GLY A 367 26.25 -12.05 -3.37
CA GLY A 367 27.36 -12.93 -3.04
C GLY A 367 27.58 -13.16 -1.55
N THR A 368 26.72 -12.62 -0.69
CA THR A 368 26.69 -12.94 0.75
C THR A 368 25.59 -13.96 1.07
N GLU A 369 25.57 -14.48 2.31
CA GLU A 369 24.50 -15.37 2.78
C GLU A 369 23.14 -14.63 2.86
N GLU A 370 23.16 -13.32 3.06
CA GLU A 370 21.99 -12.46 3.19
C GLU A 370 21.62 -11.73 1.89
N THR A 371 22.04 -12.25 0.74
CA THR A 371 21.74 -11.67 -0.57
C THR A 371 20.23 -11.52 -0.79
N PHE A 372 19.80 -10.35 -1.25
CA PHE A 372 18.42 -10.08 -1.65
C PHE A 372 18.36 -9.01 -2.75
N SER A 373 17.22 -8.91 -3.40
CA SER A 373 16.88 -7.88 -4.38
C SER A 373 15.41 -7.45 -4.15
N ASP A 374 15.00 -6.36 -4.80
CA ASP A 374 13.63 -5.89 -4.83
C ASP A 374 13.01 -5.73 -3.43
N PRO A 375 13.58 -4.85 -2.54
CA PRO A 375 12.99 -4.55 -1.24
C PRO A 375 11.64 -3.87 -1.40
N ASP A 376 10.65 -4.34 -0.63
CA ASP A 376 9.27 -3.90 -0.70
C ASP A 376 8.73 -3.60 0.71
N GLY A 377 8.18 -4.59 1.43
CA GLY A 377 7.60 -4.41 2.75
C GLY A 377 8.61 -4.04 3.83
N LEU A 378 8.24 -3.11 4.73
CA LEU A 378 9.08 -2.63 5.83
C LEU A 378 8.35 -2.61 7.18
N TRP A 379 9.03 -3.06 8.22
CA TRP A 379 8.56 -2.86 9.59
C TRP A 379 9.72 -2.61 10.56
N PRO A 380 9.74 -1.45 11.29
CA PRO A 380 10.77 -1.15 12.26
C PRO A 380 10.34 -1.66 13.65
N ASP A 381 11.21 -2.37 14.31
CA ASP A 381 10.95 -2.81 15.66
C ASP A 381 11.52 -1.80 16.70
N PRO A 382 10.96 -1.77 17.92
CA PRO A 382 11.43 -0.84 18.96
C PRO A 382 12.88 -1.03 19.40
N ASP A 383 13.51 -2.16 19.09
CA ASP A 383 14.89 -2.47 19.49
C ASP A 383 15.93 -2.03 18.41
N GLY A 384 15.49 -1.39 17.34
CA GLY A 384 16.34 -0.85 16.28
C GLY A 384 16.62 -1.83 15.15
N ARG A 385 15.70 -2.76 14.90
CA ARG A 385 15.75 -3.67 13.75
C ARG A 385 14.74 -3.22 12.70
N LEU A 386 15.11 -3.32 11.44
CA LEU A 386 14.25 -3.10 10.29
C LEU A 386 14.03 -4.43 9.59
N PHE A 387 12.77 -4.89 9.57
CA PHE A 387 12.35 -6.07 8.82
C PHE A 387 12.05 -5.63 7.40
N ILE A 388 12.66 -6.30 6.42
CA ILE A 388 12.60 -5.99 5.00
C ILE A 388 12.07 -7.22 4.27
N GLN A 389 10.97 -7.07 3.57
CA GLN A 389 10.36 -8.09 2.74
C GLN A 389 10.64 -7.81 1.27
N THR A 390 10.56 -8.81 0.41
CA THR A 390 10.89 -8.68 -1.01
C THR A 390 9.74 -9.11 -1.91
N ASP A 391 9.57 -8.40 -3.03
CA ASP A 391 8.73 -8.77 -4.16
C ASP A 391 9.48 -8.62 -5.47
N GLY A 392 9.90 -9.72 -6.06
CA GLY A 392 10.56 -9.69 -7.36
C GLY A 392 11.52 -10.84 -7.60
N GLY A 393 12.43 -10.62 -8.53
CA GLY A 393 13.40 -11.62 -8.99
C GLY A 393 14.63 -11.71 -8.08
N GLN A 394 14.64 -12.66 -7.17
CA GLN A 394 15.78 -12.87 -6.29
C GLN A 394 16.97 -13.50 -7.00
N LYS A 395 18.19 -13.21 -6.53
CA LYS A 395 19.45 -13.77 -7.07
C LYS A 395 19.68 -15.19 -6.58
N ASP A 396 20.63 -15.87 -7.21
CA ASP A 396 21.14 -17.19 -6.82
C ASP A 396 20.06 -18.29 -6.70
N GLY A 397 18.93 -18.12 -7.40
CA GLY A 397 17.80 -19.06 -7.37
C GLY A 397 17.01 -19.05 -6.06
N LEU A 398 17.14 -18.01 -5.26
CA LEU A 398 16.37 -17.81 -4.06
C LEU A 398 14.91 -17.44 -4.39
N ASN A 399 14.02 -17.78 -3.50
CA ASN A 399 12.65 -17.25 -3.48
C ASN A 399 12.63 -15.90 -2.75
N ASN A 400 11.49 -15.20 -2.84
CA ASN A 400 11.25 -14.02 -2.03
C ASN A 400 11.38 -14.31 -0.55
N GLN A 401 11.75 -13.31 0.24
CA GLN A 401 12.27 -13.53 1.58
C GLN A 401 12.00 -12.35 2.51
N MET A 402 12.25 -12.57 3.78
CA MET A 402 12.32 -11.51 4.77
C MET A 402 13.71 -11.52 5.43
N VAL A 403 14.41 -10.39 5.33
CA VAL A 403 15.67 -10.13 6.01
C VAL A 403 15.46 -9.10 7.12
N VAL A 404 16.31 -9.14 8.14
CA VAL A 404 16.28 -8.22 9.27
C VAL A 404 17.61 -7.46 9.31
N ALA A 405 17.55 -6.13 9.28
CA ALA A 405 18.71 -5.26 9.39
C ALA A 405 18.80 -4.65 10.79
N ASP A 406 20.00 -4.60 11.37
CA ASP A 406 20.28 -3.69 12.50
C ASP A 406 20.44 -2.27 11.92
N THR A 407 19.58 -1.33 12.33
CA THR A 407 19.58 0.03 11.76
C THR A 407 20.81 0.87 12.10
N ARG A 408 21.63 0.44 13.07
CA ARG A 408 22.85 1.15 13.50
C ARG A 408 24.09 0.63 12.79
N THR A 409 24.16 -0.69 12.53
CA THR A 409 25.34 -1.34 11.96
C THR A 409 25.18 -1.72 10.50
N GLY A 410 23.93 -1.81 10.01
CA GLY A 410 23.60 -2.35 8.68
C GLY A 410 23.76 -3.87 8.59
N GLU A 411 24.03 -4.57 9.70
CA GLU A 411 24.16 -6.03 9.71
C GLU A 411 22.82 -6.68 9.34
N LEU A 412 22.83 -7.63 8.41
CA LEU A 412 21.66 -8.34 7.90
C LEU A 412 21.60 -9.77 8.40
N ARG A 413 20.39 -10.29 8.56
CA ARG A 413 20.12 -11.71 8.81
C ARG A 413 18.83 -12.13 8.11
N ARG A 414 18.86 -13.26 7.39
CA ARG A 414 17.66 -13.83 6.79
C ARG A 414 16.81 -14.50 7.85
N LEU A 415 15.55 -14.08 7.95
CA LEU A 415 14.58 -14.63 8.91
C LEU A 415 13.64 -15.65 8.26
N PHE A 416 13.23 -15.42 7.01
CA PHE A 416 12.25 -16.24 6.33
C PHE A 416 12.52 -16.29 4.82
N THR A 417 12.25 -17.43 4.21
CA THR A 417 12.26 -17.62 2.76
C THR A 417 10.93 -18.20 2.33
N GLY A 418 10.33 -17.60 1.34
CA GLY A 418 9.04 -17.98 0.80
C GLY A 418 9.07 -19.22 -0.10
N VAL A 419 8.02 -19.38 -0.88
CA VAL A 419 7.83 -20.51 -1.79
C VAL A 419 8.03 -20.07 -3.25
N THR A 420 7.90 -21.00 -4.19
CA THR A 420 8.13 -20.72 -5.61
C THR A 420 7.21 -19.64 -6.16
N SER A 421 7.80 -18.58 -6.70
CA SER A 421 7.11 -17.47 -7.37
C SER A 421 6.04 -16.79 -6.49
N ASP A 422 6.31 -16.69 -5.20
CA ASP A 422 5.52 -15.88 -4.29
C ASP A 422 6.13 -14.48 -4.11
N GLU A 423 5.48 -13.71 -3.31
CA GLU A 423 5.93 -12.48 -2.66
C GLU A 423 5.84 -12.69 -1.15
N ILE A 424 6.78 -12.14 -0.38
CA ILE A 424 6.69 -12.10 1.08
C ILE A 424 6.25 -10.70 1.49
N THR A 425 5.07 -10.60 2.07
CA THR A 425 4.43 -9.33 2.36
C THR A 425 3.65 -9.32 3.66
N GLY A 426 3.26 -8.15 4.10
CA GLY A 426 2.45 -7.91 5.28
C GLY A 426 3.14 -8.33 6.57
N ILE A 427 3.27 -7.41 7.51
CA ILE A 427 3.77 -7.68 8.86
C ILE A 427 2.75 -7.19 9.87
N ALA A 428 2.28 -8.09 10.74
CA ALA A 428 1.49 -7.74 11.90
C ALA A 428 2.08 -8.43 13.13
N VAL A 429 2.09 -7.73 14.26
CA VAL A 429 2.84 -8.16 15.45
C VAL A 429 1.96 -8.05 16.69
N THR A 430 2.03 -9.04 17.57
CA THR A 430 1.41 -8.91 18.90
C THR A 430 2.14 -7.86 19.75
N PRO A 431 1.46 -7.19 20.72
CA PRO A 431 2.08 -6.16 21.54
C PRO A 431 3.37 -6.59 22.26
N ASP A 432 3.51 -7.86 22.63
CA ASP A 432 4.72 -8.44 23.22
C ASP A 432 5.79 -8.85 22.21
N ARG A 433 5.52 -8.72 20.91
CA ARG A 433 6.41 -9.06 19.79
C ARG A 433 6.85 -10.52 19.74
N ARG A 434 6.11 -11.42 20.42
CA ARG A 434 6.42 -12.86 20.44
C ARG A 434 5.72 -13.65 19.35
N THR A 435 4.74 -13.01 18.68
CA THR A 435 4.07 -13.55 17.51
C THR A 435 4.12 -12.53 16.37
N LEU A 436 4.58 -13.00 15.23
CA LEU A 436 4.62 -12.27 13.97
C LEU A 436 3.69 -12.96 12.98
N PHE A 437 2.83 -12.21 12.31
CA PHE A 437 2.03 -12.65 11.17
C PHE A 437 2.64 -12.09 9.90
N ILE A 438 2.88 -12.93 8.90
CA ILE A 438 3.33 -12.54 7.57
C ILE A 438 2.55 -13.30 6.50
N ASN A 439 2.54 -12.83 5.28
CA ASN A 439 1.88 -13.51 4.17
C ASN A 439 2.89 -13.98 3.12
N THR A 440 2.56 -15.10 2.47
CA THR A 440 2.99 -15.40 1.12
C THR A 440 1.83 -15.05 0.19
N GLN A 441 2.10 -14.20 -0.80
CA GLN A 441 1.14 -13.74 -1.78
C GLN A 441 1.40 -14.41 -3.11
N HIS A 442 0.35 -14.73 -3.86
CA HIS A 442 0.33 -15.32 -5.20
C HIS A 442 1.37 -16.45 -5.47
N PRO A 443 1.55 -17.44 -4.57
CA PRO A 443 2.47 -18.53 -4.83
C PRO A 443 2.19 -19.18 -6.20
N GLY A 444 3.26 -19.43 -6.98
CA GLY A 444 3.11 -19.90 -8.36
C GLY A 444 2.64 -18.83 -9.35
N ASN A 445 2.88 -17.53 -9.06
CA ASN A 445 2.46 -16.43 -9.92
C ASN A 445 2.78 -16.67 -11.41
N GLY A 446 1.80 -16.41 -12.26
CA GLY A 446 1.88 -16.62 -13.71
C GLY A 446 1.55 -18.04 -14.18
N ASP A 447 1.74 -19.06 -13.35
CA ASP A 447 1.41 -20.45 -13.67
C ASP A 447 1.02 -21.23 -12.40
N PRO A 448 -0.29 -21.52 -12.20
CA PRO A 448 -0.78 -22.24 -11.02
C PRO A 448 -0.29 -23.70 -10.92
N MET A 449 0.41 -24.21 -11.93
CA MET A 449 0.99 -25.56 -11.90
C MET A 449 2.39 -25.60 -11.27
N ARG A 450 3.02 -24.46 -11.01
CA ARG A 450 4.38 -24.39 -10.45
C ARG A 450 4.48 -24.89 -9.01
N THR A 451 3.42 -24.75 -8.24
CA THR A 451 3.35 -25.20 -6.84
C THR A 451 1.93 -25.61 -6.47
N ASN A 452 1.78 -26.37 -5.40
CA ASN A 452 0.47 -26.69 -4.81
C ASN A 452 0.30 -26.01 -3.42
N PHE A 453 1.22 -25.14 -3.05
CA PHE A 453 1.24 -24.51 -1.72
C PHE A 453 -0.09 -23.78 -1.40
N PRO A 454 -0.64 -23.90 -0.18
CA PRO A 454 -0.14 -24.62 1.01
C PRO A 454 -0.51 -26.11 1.06
N ALA A 455 -1.16 -26.64 0.03
CA ALA A 455 -1.45 -28.07 -0.04
C ALA A 455 -0.17 -28.88 -0.29
N PRO A 456 -0.15 -30.20 0.01
CA PRO A 456 1.00 -31.04 -0.23
C PRO A 456 1.41 -31.06 -1.71
N HIS A 457 2.72 -31.13 -1.96
CA HIS A 457 3.27 -31.27 -3.29
C HIS A 457 2.65 -32.48 -4.03
N GLY A 458 2.32 -32.31 -5.29
CA GLY A 458 1.66 -33.33 -6.10
C GLY A 458 0.17 -33.52 -5.85
N SER A 459 -0.45 -32.69 -5.01
CA SER A 459 -1.91 -32.80 -4.72
C SER A 459 -2.80 -32.34 -5.88
N GLY A 460 -2.26 -31.66 -6.88
CA GLY A 460 -3.02 -31.04 -7.97
C GLY A 460 -3.91 -29.87 -7.54
N LYS A 461 -3.73 -29.36 -6.30
CA LYS A 461 -4.45 -28.18 -5.82
C LYS A 461 -3.87 -26.90 -6.41
N VAL A 462 -4.74 -25.95 -6.74
CA VAL A 462 -4.35 -24.59 -7.12
C VAL A 462 -3.74 -23.89 -5.89
N PRO A 463 -2.58 -23.24 -6.05
CA PRO A 463 -1.93 -22.54 -4.94
C PRO A 463 -2.80 -21.42 -4.37
N ARG A 464 -2.58 -21.09 -3.09
CA ARG A 464 -3.32 -20.07 -2.36
C ARG A 464 -2.39 -19.23 -1.50
N ASP A 465 -2.72 -17.96 -1.41
CA ASP A 465 -2.12 -17.05 -0.43
C ASP A 465 -2.30 -17.59 0.97
N THR A 466 -1.30 -17.37 1.82
CA THR A 466 -1.30 -17.98 3.15
C THR A 466 -0.68 -17.02 4.17
N THR A 467 -1.36 -16.86 5.30
CA THR A 467 -0.81 -16.17 6.46
C THR A 467 -0.04 -17.16 7.34
N PHE A 468 1.24 -16.89 7.56
CA PHE A 468 2.08 -17.60 8.52
C PHE A 468 2.01 -16.96 9.90
N VAL A 469 2.12 -17.79 10.91
CA VAL A 469 2.32 -17.37 12.29
C VAL A 469 3.72 -17.80 12.72
N ILE A 470 4.57 -16.82 12.99
CA ILE A 470 5.96 -17.06 13.38
C ILE A 470 6.12 -16.78 14.87
N THR A 471 6.70 -17.77 15.57
CA THR A 471 7.07 -17.65 17.00
C THR A 471 8.44 -18.27 17.20
N ARG A 472 9.17 -17.84 18.24
CA ARG A 472 10.42 -18.49 18.64
C ARG A 472 10.13 -19.72 19.51
N LYS A 473 10.91 -20.76 19.35
CA LYS A 473 10.78 -22.01 20.16
C LYS A 473 11.01 -21.78 21.66
N ASP A 474 11.84 -20.79 22.00
CA ASP A 474 12.11 -20.41 23.39
C ASP A 474 11.12 -19.38 23.95
N GLY A 475 10.12 -18.97 23.17
CA GLY A 475 9.13 -17.97 23.54
C GLY A 475 9.67 -16.52 23.59
N GLY A 476 10.84 -16.27 23.02
CA GLY A 476 11.43 -14.93 22.93
C GLY A 476 10.77 -14.02 21.88
N ILE A 477 11.26 -12.78 21.78
CA ILE A 477 10.86 -11.81 20.74
C ILE A 477 11.33 -12.31 19.38
N VAL A 478 10.45 -12.28 18.38
CA VAL A 478 10.80 -12.70 17.02
C VAL A 478 11.82 -11.74 16.41
N GLY A 479 12.86 -12.28 15.79
CA GLY A 479 13.95 -11.50 15.18
C GLY A 479 15.04 -11.03 16.16
N SER A 480 14.96 -11.39 17.47
CA SER A 480 15.99 -11.01 18.46
C SER A 480 17.09 -12.07 18.57
#